data_9a2f385d714e109c642c1536bcc71735
#
_entry.id   9a2f385d714e109c642c1536bcc71735
#
_cell.length_a   1.000
_cell.length_b   1.000
_cell.length_c   1.000
_cell.angle_alpha   90.00
_cell.angle_beta   90.00
_cell.angle_gamma   90.00
#
_symmetry.space_group_name_H-M   'P 1'
#
loop_
_entity.id
_entity.type
_entity.pdbx_description
1 polymer ?
#
loop_
_entity_poly.entity_id
_entity_poly.type
_entity_poly.pdbx_seq_one_letter_code
_entity_poly.pdbx_strand_id
1 'polypeptide(L)'
;MREVATGVWHWKAAHPEWKPGQKWDRMVSSYAVDSGEGVLLFDPLDVPVELRERATAVVLTCPWHRRDAPQLGLPIHVPPPDPPDPDPVRGEVFRGGDTLPFGVRAFEGFEPNDLVLYVESRHAVVVGDTLIDRGNGLEVHREWPGPGVAAEEVVHRLRPLLDLPVDVVLPTHADPADRAALERALSL
;
A
#
# COMPACT_ATOMS: atom_id res chain seq x y z
N MET A 1 -3.00 12.86 -11.84
CA MET A 1 -1.68 12.37 -11.38
C MET A 1 -0.82 13.55 -10.97
N ARG A 2 -0.05 13.43 -9.89
CA ARG A 2 0.98 14.40 -9.46
C ARG A 2 2.20 13.67 -8.92
N GLU A 3 3.37 14.23 -9.09
CA GLU A 3 4.58 13.80 -8.39
C GLU A 3 4.56 14.38 -6.98
N VAL A 4 4.69 13.54 -5.96
CA VAL A 4 4.58 13.91 -4.54
C VAL A 4 5.93 13.93 -3.82
N ALA A 5 6.90 13.20 -4.36
CA ALA A 5 8.32 13.25 -4.04
C ALA A 5 9.08 12.82 -5.31
N THR A 6 10.38 13.09 -5.38
CA THR A 6 11.19 12.74 -6.56
C THR A 6 11.06 11.25 -6.90
N GLY A 7 10.50 10.94 -8.07
CA GLY A 7 10.26 9.57 -8.52
C GLY A 7 9.11 8.86 -7.82
N VAL A 8 8.22 9.59 -7.15
CA VAL A 8 7.01 9.05 -6.51
C VAL A 8 5.77 9.79 -7.03
N TRP A 9 4.90 9.07 -7.71
CA TRP A 9 3.66 9.62 -8.29
C TRP A 9 2.44 9.09 -7.57
N HIS A 10 1.45 9.95 -7.42
CA HIS A 10 0.15 9.68 -6.81
C HIS A 10 -0.99 10.06 -7.74
N TRP A 11 -2.01 9.24 -7.80
CA TRP A 11 -3.31 9.57 -8.40
C TRP A 11 -4.44 8.90 -7.62
N LYS A 12 -5.65 9.41 -7.83
CA LYS A 12 -6.87 8.83 -7.28
C LYS A 12 -7.82 8.44 -8.40
N ALA A 13 -8.51 7.33 -8.20
CA ALA A 13 -9.57 6.86 -9.08
C ALA A 13 -10.81 6.44 -8.28
N ALA A 14 -11.98 6.50 -8.93
CA ALA A 14 -13.21 6.03 -8.31
C ALA A 14 -13.24 4.50 -8.32
N HIS A 15 -13.35 3.88 -7.14
CA HIS A 15 -13.40 2.42 -7.06
C HIS A 15 -14.71 1.89 -7.65
N PRO A 16 -14.68 0.95 -8.62
CA PRO A 16 -15.86 0.50 -9.34
C PRO A 16 -16.88 -0.24 -8.46
N GLU A 17 -16.42 -0.88 -7.41
CA GLU A 17 -17.27 -1.63 -6.46
C GLU A 17 -17.80 -0.77 -5.31
N TRP A 18 -17.41 0.50 -5.23
CA TRP A 18 -17.88 1.37 -4.16
C TRP A 18 -19.39 1.61 -4.24
N LYS A 19 -20.06 1.53 -3.10
CA LYS A 19 -21.50 1.80 -2.95
C LYS A 19 -21.72 2.82 -1.83
N PRO A 20 -22.76 3.67 -1.95
CA PRO A 20 -23.14 4.57 -0.87
C PRO A 20 -23.38 3.82 0.45
N GLY A 21 -22.83 4.37 1.54
CA GLY A 21 -22.94 3.77 2.88
C GLY A 21 -21.76 2.87 3.28
N GLN A 22 -20.80 2.66 2.40
CA GLN A 22 -19.55 1.99 2.78
C GLN A 22 -18.71 2.87 3.69
N LYS A 23 -17.88 2.23 4.54
CA LYS A 23 -17.04 2.90 5.55
C LYS A 23 -15.71 3.45 4.99
N TRP A 24 -15.53 3.42 3.68
CA TRP A 24 -14.35 3.91 2.98
C TRP A 24 -14.75 4.83 1.82
N ASP A 25 -13.85 5.69 1.38
CA ASP A 25 -14.11 6.71 0.37
C ASP A 25 -14.20 6.11 -1.03
N ARG A 26 -15.08 6.70 -1.87
CA ARG A 26 -15.18 6.31 -3.27
C ARG A 26 -13.87 6.46 -4.02
N MET A 27 -13.10 7.50 -3.72
CA MET A 27 -11.82 7.78 -4.36
C MET A 27 -10.71 7.10 -3.57
N VAL A 28 -10.03 6.16 -4.21
CA VAL A 28 -8.90 5.44 -3.63
C VAL A 28 -7.60 5.87 -4.30
N SER A 29 -6.53 5.88 -3.54
CA SER A 29 -5.19 6.22 -4.00
C SER A 29 -4.50 5.02 -4.63
N SER A 30 -3.69 5.29 -5.65
CA SER A 30 -2.72 4.40 -6.24
C SER A 30 -1.41 5.15 -6.43
N TYR A 31 -0.30 4.42 -6.51
CA TYR A 31 1.03 5.02 -6.53
C TYR A 31 1.90 4.37 -7.59
N ALA A 32 2.86 5.14 -8.10
CA ALA A 32 4.00 4.62 -8.83
C ALA A 32 5.29 5.12 -8.17
N VAL A 33 6.27 4.23 -8.04
CA VAL A 33 7.57 4.55 -7.45
C VAL A 33 8.68 4.07 -8.37
N ASP A 34 9.55 4.99 -8.78
CA ASP A 34 10.78 4.67 -9.49
C ASP A 34 11.81 4.14 -8.50
N SER A 35 12.03 2.84 -8.49
CA SER A 35 12.99 2.18 -7.60
C SER A 35 14.45 2.40 -8.01
N GLY A 36 14.72 2.99 -9.17
CA GLY A 36 16.04 3.04 -9.80
C GLY A 36 16.35 1.82 -10.68
N GLU A 37 15.67 0.70 -10.44
CA GLU A 37 15.74 -0.54 -11.26
C GLU A 37 14.47 -0.71 -12.13
N GLY A 38 13.43 0.09 -11.86
CA GLY A 38 12.17 0.09 -12.60
C GLY A 38 11.08 0.87 -11.89
N VAL A 39 9.99 1.14 -12.60
CA VAL A 39 8.81 1.80 -12.04
C VAL A 39 7.83 0.75 -11.53
N LEU A 40 7.56 0.78 -10.25
CA LEU A 40 6.62 -0.11 -9.57
C LEU A 40 5.27 0.56 -9.43
N LEU A 41 4.19 -0.15 -9.74
CA LEU A 41 2.81 0.29 -9.48
C LEU A 41 2.30 -0.36 -8.21
N PHE A 42 1.84 0.44 -7.26
CA PHE A 42 1.25 -0.05 -6.02
C PHE A 42 -0.27 0.12 -6.06
N ASP A 43 -1.00 -0.99 -5.86
CA ASP A 43 -2.48 -1.08 -5.84
C ASP A 43 -3.12 -0.31 -7.01
N PRO A 44 -2.75 -0.62 -8.27
CA PRO A 44 -3.08 0.21 -9.43
C PRO A 44 -4.56 0.17 -9.80
N LEU A 45 -5.18 1.34 -9.91
CA LEU A 45 -6.52 1.54 -10.46
C LEU A 45 -6.50 2.74 -11.41
N ASP A 46 -7.01 2.58 -12.65
CA ASP A 46 -7.06 3.62 -13.70
C ASP A 46 -5.69 4.28 -13.92
N VAL A 47 -4.71 3.43 -14.26
CA VAL A 47 -3.30 3.83 -14.37
C VAL A 47 -3.09 4.82 -15.50
N PRO A 48 -2.53 6.03 -15.23
CA PRO A 48 -2.15 6.99 -16.25
C PRO A 48 -1.24 6.38 -17.33
N VAL A 49 -1.48 6.71 -18.58
CA VAL A 49 -0.79 6.13 -19.74
C VAL A 49 0.73 6.26 -19.61
N GLU A 50 1.21 7.42 -19.20
CA GLU A 50 2.64 7.72 -19.05
C GLU A 50 3.34 6.84 -17.99
N LEU A 51 2.62 6.43 -16.96
CA LEU A 51 3.12 5.50 -15.95
C LEU A 51 3.02 4.05 -16.43
N ARG A 52 1.93 3.71 -17.11
CA ARG A 52 1.71 2.37 -17.65
C ARG A 52 2.80 1.96 -18.63
N GLU A 53 3.25 2.87 -19.49
CA GLU A 53 4.31 2.62 -20.47
C GLU A 53 5.70 2.43 -19.84
N ARG A 54 5.90 2.95 -18.61
CA ARG A 54 7.18 2.89 -17.88
C ARG A 54 7.20 1.80 -16.81
N ALA A 55 6.02 1.29 -16.45
CA ALA A 55 5.89 0.32 -15.36
C ALA A 55 6.56 -1.01 -15.70
N THR A 56 7.27 -1.57 -14.73
CA THR A 56 8.00 -2.83 -14.83
C THR A 56 7.39 -3.95 -14.01
N ALA A 57 6.69 -3.63 -12.93
CA ALA A 57 5.99 -4.58 -12.10
C ALA A 57 4.84 -3.92 -11.32
N VAL A 58 3.94 -4.76 -10.83
CA VAL A 58 2.89 -4.40 -9.88
C VAL A 58 3.21 -5.01 -8.52
N VAL A 59 3.01 -4.26 -7.47
CA VAL A 59 3.11 -4.75 -6.08
C VAL A 59 1.80 -4.43 -5.37
N LEU A 60 1.10 -5.45 -4.85
CA LEU A 60 -0.12 -5.28 -4.09
C LEU A 60 0.20 -5.24 -2.60
N THR A 61 -0.47 -4.37 -1.85
CA THR A 61 -0.36 -4.32 -0.39
C THR A 61 -1.20 -5.41 0.28
N CYS A 62 -2.30 -5.80 -0.37
CA CYS A 62 -3.19 -6.86 0.09
C CYS A 62 -3.88 -7.55 -1.10
N PRO A 63 -4.38 -8.78 -0.97
CA PRO A 63 -4.97 -9.52 -2.09
C PRO A 63 -6.27 -8.89 -2.63
N TRP A 64 -7.03 -8.18 -1.81
CA TRP A 64 -8.26 -7.50 -2.24
C TRP A 64 -8.00 -6.17 -2.99
N HIS A 65 -6.78 -5.66 -3.01
CA HIS A 65 -6.37 -4.53 -3.88
C HIS A 65 -5.95 -4.97 -5.29
N ARG A 66 -6.50 -6.10 -5.77
CA ARG A 66 -6.22 -6.61 -7.13
C ARG A 66 -6.47 -5.60 -8.26
N ARG A 67 -7.55 -4.81 -8.14
CA ARG A 67 -7.95 -3.72 -9.03
C ARG A 67 -7.61 -4.01 -10.51
N ASP A 68 -6.80 -3.17 -11.18
CA ASP A 68 -6.40 -3.34 -12.58
C ASP A 68 -5.15 -4.22 -12.77
N ALA A 69 -4.52 -4.69 -11.70
CA ALA A 69 -3.27 -5.46 -11.76
C ALA A 69 -3.28 -6.60 -12.78
N PRO A 70 -4.33 -7.47 -12.85
CA PRO A 70 -4.36 -8.57 -13.80
C PRO A 70 -4.41 -8.14 -15.27
N GLN A 71 -4.94 -6.93 -15.56
CA GLN A 71 -5.12 -6.42 -16.92
C GLN A 71 -3.87 -5.69 -17.46
N LEU A 72 -2.90 -5.38 -16.60
CA LEU A 72 -1.71 -4.61 -17.01
C LEU A 72 -0.68 -5.45 -17.77
N GLY A 73 -0.74 -6.79 -17.66
CA GLY A 73 0.19 -7.70 -18.34
C GLY A 73 1.63 -7.61 -17.80
N LEU A 74 1.82 -7.11 -16.58
CA LEU A 74 3.10 -6.97 -15.89
C LEU A 74 3.30 -8.11 -14.88
N PRO A 75 4.55 -8.41 -14.47
CA PRO A 75 4.81 -9.22 -13.30
C PRO A 75 4.10 -8.65 -12.07
N ILE A 76 3.46 -9.52 -11.27
CA ILE A 76 2.72 -9.11 -10.06
C ILE A 76 3.36 -9.77 -8.85
N HIS A 77 3.66 -8.96 -7.83
CA HIS A 77 3.99 -9.42 -6.49
C HIS A 77 2.76 -9.19 -5.61
N VAL A 78 2.30 -10.25 -4.93
CA VAL A 78 1.02 -10.24 -4.21
C VAL A 78 1.13 -10.94 -2.86
N PRO A 79 0.52 -10.42 -1.79
CA PRO A 79 0.38 -11.15 -0.53
C PRO A 79 -0.44 -12.43 -0.68
N PRO A 80 -0.36 -13.38 0.27
CA PRO A 80 -1.18 -14.59 0.24
C PRO A 80 -2.67 -14.26 0.12
N PRO A 81 -3.44 -15.02 -0.69
CA PRO A 81 -4.89 -14.82 -0.80
C PRO A 81 -5.62 -15.18 0.50
N ASP A 82 -6.77 -14.56 0.72
CA ASP A 82 -7.71 -14.98 1.76
C ASP A 82 -8.40 -16.28 1.36
N PRO A 83 -8.38 -17.32 2.19
CA PRO A 83 -9.20 -18.51 1.93
C PRO A 83 -10.68 -18.27 2.33
N PRO A 84 -11.68 -18.71 1.56
CA PRO A 84 -11.55 -19.26 0.21
C PRO A 84 -11.66 -18.16 -0.87
N ASP A 85 -10.55 -17.79 -1.51
CA ASP A 85 -10.60 -16.94 -2.70
C ASP A 85 -10.76 -17.84 -3.95
N PRO A 86 -11.87 -17.81 -4.67
CA PRO A 86 -12.09 -18.66 -5.84
C PRO A 86 -11.30 -18.20 -7.08
N ASP A 87 -10.79 -16.98 -7.10
CA ASP A 87 -10.06 -16.38 -8.22
C ASP A 87 -8.91 -15.50 -7.71
N PRO A 88 -7.90 -16.08 -7.06
CA PRO A 88 -6.80 -15.31 -6.51
C PRO A 88 -5.95 -14.67 -7.61
N VAL A 89 -5.37 -13.50 -7.29
CA VAL A 89 -4.42 -12.86 -8.21
C VAL A 89 -3.21 -13.77 -8.40
N ARG A 90 -2.88 -14.06 -9.65
CA ARG A 90 -1.70 -14.85 -10.00
C ARG A 90 -0.46 -13.95 -9.98
N GLY A 91 0.54 -14.32 -9.21
CA GLY A 91 1.78 -13.56 -9.06
C GLY A 91 2.78 -14.27 -8.18
N GLU A 92 3.89 -13.62 -7.94
CA GLU A 92 4.89 -14.05 -6.97
C GLU A 92 4.39 -13.68 -5.56
N VAL A 93 4.22 -14.70 -4.73
CA VAL A 93 3.68 -14.52 -3.37
C VAL A 93 4.77 -14.12 -2.40
N PHE A 94 4.54 -13.06 -1.63
CA PHE A 94 5.43 -12.59 -0.58
C PHE A 94 4.69 -12.34 0.75
N ARG A 95 5.43 -12.23 1.86
CA ARG A 95 4.89 -12.08 3.22
C ARG A 95 5.62 -11.00 3.99
N GLY A 96 5.09 -10.61 5.13
CA GLY A 96 5.81 -9.78 6.09
C GLY A 96 7.15 -10.39 6.46
N GLY A 97 8.20 -9.55 6.48
CA GLY A 97 9.59 -9.96 6.66
C GLY A 97 10.36 -10.24 5.37
N ASP A 98 9.67 -10.42 4.23
CA ASP A 98 10.35 -10.64 2.95
C ASP A 98 10.96 -9.35 2.40
N THR A 99 12.00 -9.52 1.59
CA THR A 99 12.53 -8.47 0.72
C THR A 99 12.25 -8.87 -0.73
N LEU A 100 11.48 -8.06 -1.42
CA LEU A 100 11.17 -8.23 -2.82
C LEU A 100 12.29 -7.66 -3.69
N PRO A 101 12.31 -7.96 -5.01
CA PRO A 101 13.09 -7.22 -5.98
C PRO A 101 12.89 -5.70 -5.86
N PHE A 102 13.79 -4.91 -6.44
CA PHE A 102 13.72 -3.44 -6.46
C PHE A 102 13.90 -2.76 -5.10
N GLY A 103 14.45 -3.45 -4.09
CA GLY A 103 14.68 -2.90 -2.76
C GLY A 103 13.40 -2.60 -1.98
N VAL A 104 12.36 -3.42 -2.15
CA VAL A 104 11.11 -3.31 -1.40
C VAL A 104 11.11 -4.28 -0.23
N ARG A 105 10.90 -3.78 0.99
CA ARG A 105 10.83 -4.58 2.22
C ARG A 105 9.39 -4.62 2.73
N ALA A 106 8.89 -5.80 3.06
CA ALA A 106 7.54 -6.01 3.54
C ALA A 106 7.48 -6.12 5.08
N PHE A 107 6.49 -5.48 5.68
CA PHE A 107 6.17 -5.53 7.11
C PHE A 107 4.72 -6.01 7.27
N GLU A 108 4.44 -6.79 8.31
CA GLU A 108 3.06 -7.18 8.62
C GLU A 108 2.25 -5.96 9.10
N GLY A 109 1.09 -5.76 8.50
CA GLY A 109 0.10 -4.78 8.90
C GLY A 109 -0.88 -5.34 9.94
N PHE A 110 -2.17 -4.98 9.82
CA PHE A 110 -3.18 -5.46 10.76
C PHE A 110 -3.58 -6.93 10.50
N GLU A 111 -3.52 -7.41 9.25
CA GLU A 111 -3.71 -8.81 8.88
C GLU A 111 -2.41 -9.38 8.30
N PRO A 112 -2.20 -10.72 8.34
CA PRO A 112 -0.98 -11.34 7.81
C PRO A 112 -0.75 -11.13 6.31
N ASN A 113 -1.80 -10.77 5.58
CA ASN A 113 -1.81 -10.49 4.14
C ASN A 113 -2.17 -9.04 3.79
N ASP A 114 -2.28 -8.16 4.78
CA ASP A 114 -2.24 -6.71 4.59
C ASP A 114 -0.85 -6.21 4.99
N LEU A 115 -0.07 -5.79 4.02
CA LEU A 115 1.36 -5.54 4.19
C LEU A 115 1.68 -4.05 4.02
N VAL A 116 2.58 -3.59 4.86
CA VAL A 116 3.21 -2.27 4.74
C VAL A 116 4.54 -2.44 4.04
N LEU A 117 4.77 -1.66 2.98
CA LEU A 117 5.89 -1.84 2.07
C LEU A 117 6.82 -0.61 2.11
N TYR A 118 8.08 -0.82 2.45
CA TYR A 118 9.11 0.22 2.40
C TYR A 118 9.94 0.09 1.12
N VAL A 119 9.96 1.14 0.31
CA VAL A 119 10.77 1.26 -0.91
C VAL A 119 12.04 2.04 -0.57
N GLU A 120 13.16 1.32 -0.47
CA GLU A 120 14.42 1.85 0.05
C GLU A 120 14.97 3.02 -0.77
N SER A 121 14.95 2.91 -2.10
CA SER A 121 15.51 3.91 -3.02
C SER A 121 14.83 5.28 -2.97
N ARG A 122 13.62 5.36 -2.42
CA ARG A 122 12.81 6.60 -2.34
C ARG A 122 12.35 6.92 -0.93
N HIS A 123 12.81 6.17 0.07
CA HIS A 123 12.40 6.34 1.46
C HIS A 123 10.87 6.45 1.61
N ALA A 124 10.14 5.69 0.76
CA ALA A 124 8.70 5.73 0.69
C ALA A 124 8.09 4.52 1.39
N VAL A 125 7.01 4.74 2.16
CA VAL A 125 6.25 3.67 2.81
C VAL A 125 4.84 3.62 2.23
N VAL A 126 4.47 2.52 1.58
CA VAL A 126 3.11 2.23 1.12
C VAL A 126 2.40 1.44 2.20
N VAL A 127 1.30 1.95 2.74
CA VAL A 127 0.73 1.43 3.98
C VAL A 127 -0.59 0.68 3.82
N GLY A 128 -1.04 0.46 2.58
CA GLY A 128 -2.26 -0.30 2.30
C GLY A 128 -3.47 0.22 3.06
N ASP A 129 -4.17 -0.71 3.69
CA ASP A 129 -5.31 -0.45 4.56
C ASP A 129 -4.91 -0.35 6.04
N THR A 130 -3.66 -0.66 6.38
CA THR A 130 -3.19 -0.65 7.77
C THR A 130 -3.21 0.72 8.40
N LEU A 131 -2.81 1.78 7.65
CA LEU A 131 -2.86 3.17 8.11
C LEU A 131 -3.78 3.98 7.21
N ILE A 132 -4.73 4.68 7.83
CA ILE A 132 -5.73 5.51 7.14
C ILE A 132 -5.79 6.91 7.76
N ASP A 133 -6.39 7.86 7.05
CA ASP A 133 -6.73 9.19 7.59
C ASP A 133 -8.22 9.47 7.38
N ARG A 134 -8.94 9.68 8.47
CA ARG A 134 -10.37 10.05 8.50
C ARG A 134 -10.58 11.54 8.77
N GLY A 135 -9.57 12.36 8.52
CA GLY A 135 -9.60 13.80 8.76
C GLY A 135 -8.96 14.23 10.08
N ASN A 136 -8.42 13.29 10.86
CA ASN A 136 -7.74 13.54 12.13
C ASN A 136 -6.23 13.26 12.06
N GLY A 137 -5.71 12.97 10.88
CA GLY A 137 -4.35 12.51 10.62
C GLY A 137 -4.25 10.99 10.50
N LEU A 138 -3.07 10.53 10.11
CA LEU A 138 -2.81 9.11 9.89
C LEU A 138 -2.91 8.33 11.20
N GLU A 139 -3.65 7.22 11.17
CA GLU A 139 -3.85 6.34 12.34
C GLU A 139 -3.97 4.87 11.90
N VAL A 140 -3.69 3.93 12.82
CA VAL A 140 -3.96 2.51 12.58
C VAL A 140 -5.46 2.30 12.42
N HIS A 141 -5.87 1.60 11.37
CA HIS A 141 -7.29 1.31 11.15
C HIS A 141 -7.82 0.38 12.24
N ARG A 142 -8.86 0.83 12.97
CA ARG A 142 -9.39 0.11 14.15
C ARG A 142 -10.65 -0.70 13.90
N GLU A 143 -11.30 -0.50 12.76
CA GLU A 143 -12.61 -1.12 12.48
C GLU A 143 -12.54 -2.31 11.52
N TRP A 144 -11.44 -2.45 10.77
CA TRP A 144 -11.27 -3.55 9.80
C TRP A 144 -10.46 -4.75 10.33
N PRO A 145 -9.58 -4.62 11.34
CA PRO A 145 -8.90 -5.79 11.87
C PRO A 145 -9.89 -6.87 12.28
N GLY A 146 -9.55 -8.10 11.99
CA GLY A 146 -10.30 -9.27 12.45
C GLY A 146 -10.41 -9.34 13.98
N PRO A 147 -11.29 -10.16 14.51
CA PRO A 147 -11.43 -10.32 15.96
C PRO A 147 -10.10 -10.71 16.60
N GLY A 148 -9.65 -9.90 17.57
CA GLY A 148 -8.46 -10.19 18.37
C GLY A 148 -7.19 -9.45 17.95
N VAL A 149 -7.21 -8.63 16.90
CA VAL A 149 -6.07 -7.77 16.55
C VAL A 149 -6.22 -6.42 17.23
N ALA A 150 -5.36 -6.12 18.19
CA ALA A 150 -5.33 -4.82 18.87
C ALA A 150 -4.50 -3.81 18.06
N ALA A 151 -4.96 -2.56 17.98
CA ALA A 151 -4.22 -1.49 17.30
C ALA A 151 -2.81 -1.31 17.86
N GLU A 152 -2.66 -1.49 19.18
CA GLU A 152 -1.37 -1.42 19.89
C GLU A 152 -0.38 -2.49 19.40
N GLU A 153 -0.88 -3.68 19.03
CA GLU A 153 -0.07 -4.75 18.48
C GLU A 153 0.42 -4.40 17.07
N VAL A 154 -0.45 -3.83 16.23
CA VAL A 154 -0.10 -3.35 14.90
C VAL A 154 0.95 -2.24 15.00
N VAL A 155 0.75 -1.26 15.88
CA VAL A 155 1.74 -0.20 16.15
C VAL A 155 3.08 -0.82 16.55
N HIS A 156 3.10 -1.83 17.42
CA HIS A 156 4.33 -2.49 17.85
C HIS A 156 5.06 -3.17 16.67
N ARG A 157 4.34 -3.87 15.79
CA ARG A 157 4.90 -4.51 14.59
C ARG A 157 5.50 -3.50 13.62
N LEU A 158 4.90 -2.31 13.50
CA LEU A 158 5.32 -1.27 12.56
C LEU A 158 6.39 -0.31 13.13
N ARG A 159 6.68 -0.35 14.43
CA ARG A 159 7.73 0.49 15.04
C ARG A 159 9.10 0.45 14.34
N PRO A 160 9.57 -0.69 13.79
CA PRO A 160 10.83 -0.72 13.05
C PRO A 160 10.88 0.22 11.84
N LEU A 161 9.73 0.68 11.32
CA LEU A 161 9.68 1.71 10.28
C LEU A 161 10.23 3.05 10.76
N LEU A 162 10.17 3.35 12.06
CA LEU A 162 10.69 4.59 12.64
C LEU A 162 12.23 4.64 12.65
N ASP A 163 12.89 3.50 12.55
CA ASP A 163 14.34 3.39 12.44
C ASP A 163 14.84 3.57 10.99
N LEU A 164 13.90 3.60 10.02
CA LEU A 164 14.21 3.79 8.60
C LEU A 164 14.12 5.27 8.23
N PRO A 165 14.89 5.69 7.21
CA PRO A 165 14.76 7.04 6.65
C PRO A 165 13.48 7.11 5.80
N VAL A 166 12.33 7.43 6.43
CA VAL A 166 11.06 7.61 5.73
C VAL A 166 10.85 9.09 5.41
N ASP A 167 10.66 9.41 4.14
CA ASP A 167 10.38 10.77 3.67
C ASP A 167 8.89 10.97 3.34
N VAL A 168 8.23 9.92 2.79
CA VAL A 168 6.83 9.99 2.36
C VAL A 168 6.08 8.70 2.73
N VAL A 169 4.83 8.87 3.15
CA VAL A 169 3.88 7.78 3.48
C VAL A 169 2.73 7.82 2.48
N LEU A 170 2.37 6.66 1.95
CA LEU A 170 1.50 6.48 0.80
C LEU A 170 0.28 5.61 1.17
N PRO A 171 -0.77 6.18 1.78
CA PRO A 171 -1.96 5.43 2.20
C PRO A 171 -2.96 5.25 1.07
N THR A 172 -3.66 4.11 1.04
CA THR A 172 -4.73 3.82 0.06
C THR A 172 -5.94 4.72 0.25
N HIS A 173 -6.32 5.01 1.50
CA HIS A 173 -7.53 5.76 1.87
C HIS A 173 -7.23 7.14 2.45
N ALA A 174 -6.19 7.81 1.93
CA ALA A 174 -5.86 9.20 2.27
C ALA A 174 -5.02 9.85 1.16
N ASP A 175 -4.61 11.09 1.36
CA ASP A 175 -3.54 11.74 0.61
C ASP A 175 -2.17 11.32 1.17
N PRO A 176 -1.08 11.41 0.36
CA PRO A 176 0.28 11.21 0.86
C PRO A 176 0.58 12.07 2.09
N ALA A 177 1.28 11.46 3.04
CA ALA A 177 1.65 12.07 4.30
C ALA A 177 3.19 12.10 4.48
N ASP A 178 3.66 12.78 5.51
CA ASP A 178 5.07 12.89 5.85
C ASP A 178 5.49 11.94 6.99
N ARG A 179 6.78 11.92 7.28
CA ARG A 179 7.34 11.18 8.40
C ARG A 179 6.70 11.54 9.74
N ALA A 180 6.42 12.82 9.98
CA ALA A 180 5.82 13.26 11.25
C ALA A 180 4.41 12.67 11.46
N ALA A 181 3.65 12.47 10.36
CA ALA A 181 2.37 11.77 10.42
C ALA A 181 2.54 10.29 10.79
N LEU A 182 3.56 9.61 10.23
CA LEU A 182 3.89 8.22 10.60
C LEU A 182 4.30 8.12 12.08
N GLU A 183 5.16 9.02 12.55
CA GLU A 183 5.58 9.07 13.95
C GLU A 183 4.38 9.22 14.90
N ARG A 184 3.45 10.12 14.58
CA ARG A 184 2.21 10.27 15.36
C ARG A 184 1.34 9.01 15.33
N ALA A 185 1.16 8.40 14.16
CA ALA A 185 0.35 7.19 14.00
C ALA A 185 0.91 6.00 14.79
N LEU A 186 2.24 5.91 14.94
CA LEU A 186 2.93 4.83 15.64
C LEU A 186 3.38 5.22 17.07
N SER A 187 2.98 6.40 17.56
CA SER A 187 3.12 6.79 18.97
C SER A 187 1.99 6.18 19.79
N LEU A 188 2.33 5.41 20.84
CA LEU A 188 1.39 4.89 21.84
C LEU A 188 1.24 5.88 22.98
#